data_98d0f3cd1c8f5aeac4d671ec03dbebc0
#
_entry.id   98d0f3cd1c8f5aeac4d671ec03dbebc0
#
_cell.length_a   1.000
_cell.length_b   1.000
_cell.length_c   1.000
_cell.angle_alpha   90.00
_cell.angle_beta   90.00
_cell.angle_gamma   90.00
#
_symmetry.space_group_name_H-M   'P 1'
#
loop_
_entity.id
_entity.type
_entity.pdbx_description
1 polymer ?
#
loop_
_entity_poly.entity_id
_entity_poly.type
_entity_poly.pdbx_seq_one_letter_code
_entity_poly.pdbx_strand_id
1 'polypeptide(L)'
;MAVEFDGYDKILYKLNKLYDLDGIEKAVGKAAALVEKEAKKKAPKDTGALRRSIASKVETDGNEINADIYSPLEYAPYVEYGTGLFAEKGDGRKDVPWLYKDDKGKTHITRGQHPQPYMRPALNENREKIIALIKEGLLND
;
A
#
# COMPACT_ATOMS: atom_id res chain seq x y z
N MET A 1 -4.85 1.03 0.41
CA MET A 1 -4.81 0.17 -0.79
C MET A 1 -5.22 -1.23 -0.39
N ALA A 2 -6.23 -1.77 -1.04
CA ALA A 2 -6.74 -3.11 -0.77
C ALA A 2 -6.52 -4.02 -1.97
N VAL A 3 -6.29 -5.30 -1.71
CA VAL A 3 -6.16 -6.33 -2.75
C VAL A 3 -7.46 -7.15 -2.76
N GLU A 4 -8.18 -7.13 -3.88
CA GLU A 4 -9.40 -7.87 -4.09
C GLU A 4 -9.18 -8.96 -5.15
N PHE A 5 -9.91 -10.05 -5.03
CA PHE A 5 -9.77 -11.21 -5.91
C PHE A 5 -11.07 -11.55 -6.62
N ASP A 6 -11.06 -11.47 -7.95
CA ASP A 6 -12.17 -11.94 -8.77
C ASP A 6 -12.20 -13.47 -8.84
N GLY A 7 -13.37 -14.03 -9.02
CA GLY A 7 -13.56 -15.48 -9.02
C GLY A 7 -13.59 -16.12 -7.64
N TYR A 8 -13.68 -15.30 -6.68
CA TYR A 8 -13.61 -15.54 -5.27
C TYR A 8 -14.68 -16.52 -4.75
N ASP A 9 -15.91 -16.43 -5.26
CA ASP A 9 -17.01 -17.31 -4.82
C ASP A 9 -16.70 -18.79 -5.07
N LYS A 10 -16.09 -19.10 -6.21
CA LYS A 10 -15.70 -20.47 -6.53
C LYS A 10 -14.57 -20.97 -5.63
N ILE A 11 -13.64 -20.09 -5.32
CA ILE A 11 -12.54 -20.39 -4.41
C ILE A 11 -13.06 -20.63 -3.01
N LEU A 12 -13.93 -19.77 -2.53
CA LEU A 12 -14.56 -19.94 -1.21
C LEU A 12 -15.39 -21.21 -1.10
N TYR A 13 -16.12 -21.54 -2.15
CA TYR A 13 -16.88 -22.77 -2.17
C TYR A 13 -15.99 -24.02 -2.00
N LYS A 14 -14.89 -24.04 -2.71
CA LYS A 14 -13.90 -25.11 -2.57
C LYS A 14 -13.30 -25.16 -1.17
N LEU A 15 -13.02 -23.99 -0.61
CA LEU A 15 -12.41 -23.88 0.72
C LEU A 15 -13.37 -24.23 1.84
N ASN A 16 -14.63 -23.83 1.74
CA ASN A 16 -15.67 -24.24 2.68
C ASN A 16 -15.80 -25.76 2.69
N LYS A 17 -15.63 -26.40 1.54
CA LYS A 17 -15.60 -27.86 1.44
C LYS A 17 -14.37 -28.47 2.11
N LEU A 18 -13.25 -27.77 2.08
CA LEU A 18 -11.99 -28.21 2.65
C LEU A 18 -11.80 -27.73 4.09
N TYR A 19 -12.67 -26.86 4.59
CA TYR A 19 -12.57 -26.22 5.90
C TYR A 19 -11.26 -25.49 6.14
N ASP A 20 -10.62 -25.00 5.05
CA ASP A 20 -9.31 -24.38 5.16
C ASP A 20 -9.27 -22.94 4.66
N LEU A 21 -9.78 -22.04 5.49
CA LEU A 21 -9.59 -20.59 5.30
C LEU A 21 -8.22 -20.12 5.77
N ASP A 22 -7.57 -20.87 6.67
CA ASP A 22 -6.28 -20.48 7.24
C ASP A 22 -5.18 -20.42 6.18
N GLY A 23 -5.18 -21.34 5.23
CA GLY A 23 -4.22 -21.35 4.13
C GLY A 23 -4.30 -20.09 3.27
N ILE A 24 -5.51 -19.60 3.00
CA ILE A 24 -5.70 -18.35 2.24
C ILE A 24 -5.26 -17.15 3.04
N GLU A 25 -5.62 -17.07 4.31
CA GLU A 25 -5.19 -15.95 5.16
C GLU A 25 -3.67 -15.84 5.19
N LYS A 26 -2.99 -16.96 5.31
CA LYS A 26 -1.52 -17.02 5.26
C LYS A 26 -0.99 -16.56 3.92
N ALA A 27 -1.60 -16.99 2.82
CA ALA A 27 -1.19 -16.60 1.47
C ALA A 27 -1.38 -15.11 1.22
N VAL A 28 -2.52 -14.57 1.63
CA VAL A 28 -2.79 -13.12 1.55
C VAL A 28 -1.81 -12.35 2.43
N GLY A 29 -1.48 -12.87 3.61
CA GLY A 29 -0.47 -12.28 4.49
C GLY A 29 0.91 -12.21 3.83
N LYS A 30 1.32 -13.27 3.14
CA LYS A 30 2.59 -13.27 2.39
C LYS A 30 2.58 -12.27 1.25
N ALA A 31 1.47 -12.16 0.52
CA ALA A 31 1.32 -11.18 -0.55
C ALA A 31 1.37 -9.76 0.00
N ALA A 32 0.69 -9.50 1.11
CA ALA A 32 0.72 -8.20 1.78
C ALA A 32 2.13 -7.83 2.24
N ALA A 33 2.86 -8.79 2.81
CA ALA A 33 4.26 -8.60 3.23
C ALA A 33 5.17 -8.27 2.04
N LEU A 34 4.94 -8.89 0.89
CA LEU A 34 5.67 -8.58 -0.34
C LEU A 34 5.43 -7.12 -0.77
N VAL A 35 4.16 -6.70 -0.83
CA VAL A 35 3.81 -5.33 -1.23
C VAL A 35 4.38 -4.32 -0.22
N GLU A 36 4.27 -4.59 1.07
CA GLU A 36 4.87 -3.76 2.12
C GLU A 36 6.37 -3.57 1.90
N LYS A 37 7.09 -4.65 1.66
CA LYS A 37 8.53 -4.64 1.40
C LYS A 37 8.86 -3.79 0.17
N GLU A 38 8.12 -3.99 -0.92
CA GLU A 38 8.34 -3.23 -2.15
C GLU A 38 7.99 -1.75 -1.99
N ALA A 39 6.94 -1.43 -1.25
CA ALA A 39 6.60 -0.05 -0.95
C ALA A 39 7.70 0.62 -0.13
N LYS A 40 8.26 -0.08 0.85
CA LYS A 40 9.39 0.42 1.64
C LYS A 40 10.61 0.70 0.79
N LYS A 41 10.90 -0.15 -0.21
CA LYS A 41 12.02 0.06 -1.13
C LYS A 41 11.81 1.29 -2.00
N LYS A 42 10.58 1.55 -2.43
CA LYS A 42 10.24 2.64 -3.34
C LYS A 42 10.01 3.97 -2.62
N ALA A 43 9.74 3.94 -1.31
CA ALA A 43 9.52 5.15 -0.54
C ALA A 43 10.77 6.04 -0.52
N PRO A 44 10.62 7.37 -0.67
CA PRO A 44 11.76 8.28 -0.55
C PRO A 44 12.48 8.11 0.78
N LYS A 45 13.81 8.24 0.75
CA LYS A 45 14.68 7.91 1.89
C LYS A 45 15.08 9.08 2.76
N ASP A 46 14.36 10.17 2.75
CA ASP A 46 14.78 11.39 3.44
C ASP A 46 15.22 11.10 4.89
N THR A 47 14.28 10.97 5.83
CA THR A 47 14.61 10.64 7.22
C THR A 47 14.48 9.13 7.53
N GLY A 48 13.90 8.37 6.61
CA GLY A 48 13.52 6.99 6.83
C GLY A 48 12.23 6.80 7.60
N ALA A 49 11.62 7.88 8.08
CA ALA A 49 10.39 7.81 8.85
C ALA A 49 9.22 7.24 8.04
N LEU A 50 9.05 7.70 6.79
CA LEU A 50 8.00 7.17 5.92
C LEU A 50 8.17 5.68 5.69
N ARG A 51 9.38 5.27 5.35
CA ARG A 51 9.70 3.86 5.11
C ARG A 51 9.37 2.99 6.32
N ARG A 52 9.79 3.41 7.51
CA ARG A 52 9.53 2.67 8.75
C ARG A 52 8.05 2.62 9.13
N SER A 53 7.28 3.62 8.69
CA SER A 53 5.85 3.71 9.01
C SER A 53 4.97 2.78 8.18
N ILE A 54 5.48 2.30 7.05
CA ILE A 54 4.69 1.45 6.15
C ILE A 54 4.47 0.10 6.82
N ALA A 55 3.22 -0.31 6.88
CA ALA A 55 2.80 -1.56 7.51
C ALA A 55 1.72 -2.22 6.68
N SER A 56 1.43 -3.45 6.99
CA SER A 56 0.34 -4.19 6.36
C SER A 56 -0.51 -4.87 7.42
N LYS A 57 -1.78 -5.09 7.11
CA LYS A 57 -2.69 -5.85 7.95
C LYS A 57 -3.61 -6.68 7.07
N VAL A 58 -4.04 -7.83 7.60
CA VAL A 58 -4.99 -8.71 6.94
C VAL A 58 -6.20 -8.85 7.85
N GLU A 59 -7.39 -8.63 7.30
CA GLU A 59 -8.65 -8.77 8.02
C GLU A 59 -9.56 -9.71 7.25
N THR A 60 -10.24 -10.59 7.98
CA THR A 60 -11.26 -11.46 7.43
C THR A 60 -12.62 -11.00 7.95
N ASP A 61 -13.52 -10.67 7.05
CA ASP A 61 -14.89 -10.27 7.36
C ASP A 61 -15.85 -11.17 6.59
N GLY A 62 -16.45 -12.13 7.32
CA GLY A 62 -17.30 -13.12 6.70
C GLY A 62 -16.56 -13.91 5.62
N ASN A 63 -16.94 -13.68 4.36
CA ASN A 63 -16.35 -14.35 3.20
C ASN A 63 -15.27 -13.54 2.50
N GLU A 64 -14.91 -12.38 3.03
CA GLU A 64 -13.89 -11.50 2.43
C GLU A 64 -12.60 -11.52 3.24
N ILE A 65 -11.49 -11.61 2.54
CA ILE A 65 -10.16 -11.44 3.13
C ILE A 65 -9.55 -10.20 2.48
N ASN A 66 -9.31 -9.18 3.29
CA ASN A 66 -8.76 -7.91 2.85
C ASN A 66 -7.37 -7.71 3.41
N ALA A 67 -6.45 -7.27 2.56
CA ALA A 67 -5.12 -6.88 2.98
C ALA A 67 -4.92 -5.39 2.68
N ASP A 68 -4.51 -4.65 3.68
CA ASP A 68 -4.23 -3.23 3.56
C ASP A 68 -2.74 -2.97 3.78
N ILE A 69 -2.14 -2.22 2.86
CA ILE A 69 -0.80 -1.69 3.04
C ILE A 69 -0.97 -0.18 3.26
N TYR A 70 -0.47 0.33 4.37
CA TYR A 70 -0.78 1.68 4.81
C TYR A 70 0.40 2.33 5.52
N SER A 71 0.31 3.65 5.66
CA SER A 71 1.17 4.44 6.54
C SER A 71 0.27 5.34 7.40
N PRO A 72 0.47 5.41 8.71
CA PRO A 72 -0.28 6.33 9.58
C PRO A 72 0.24 7.77 9.52
N LEU A 73 1.32 8.06 8.81
CA LEU A 73 1.87 9.40 8.73
C LEU A 73 0.97 10.32 7.90
N GLU A 74 0.71 11.51 8.39
CA GLU A 74 -0.16 12.48 7.74
C GLU A 74 0.33 12.87 6.35
N TYR A 75 1.64 12.93 6.16
CA TYR A 75 2.22 13.35 4.88
C TYR A 75 2.35 12.21 3.85
N ALA A 76 2.07 10.96 4.22
CA ALA A 76 2.20 9.82 3.32
C ALA A 76 1.43 9.98 2.01
N PRO A 77 0.13 10.41 2.01
CA PRO A 77 -0.58 10.63 0.76
C PRO A 77 0.03 11.71 -0.12
N TYR A 78 0.61 12.74 0.49
CA TYR A 78 1.22 13.84 -0.24
C TYR A 78 2.49 13.40 -0.98
N VAL A 79 3.23 12.45 -0.44
CA VAL A 79 4.36 11.85 -1.14
C VAL A 79 3.88 11.07 -2.37
N GLU A 80 2.83 10.27 -2.21
CA GLU A 80 2.27 9.45 -3.29
C GLU A 80 1.70 10.31 -4.43
N TYR A 81 0.94 11.36 -4.09
CA TYR A 81 0.15 12.14 -5.06
C TYR A 81 0.70 13.54 -5.36
N GLY A 82 1.73 13.98 -4.66
CA GLY A 82 2.29 15.33 -4.82
C GLY A 82 1.51 16.38 -4.05
N THR A 83 2.06 17.58 -4.02
CA THR A 83 1.48 18.72 -3.29
C THR A 83 1.56 20.00 -4.11
N GLY A 84 0.78 21.01 -3.70
CA GLY A 84 0.81 22.33 -4.30
C GLY A 84 0.46 22.32 -5.79
N LEU A 85 1.26 23.00 -6.58
CA LEU A 85 1.05 23.06 -8.04
C LEU A 85 1.27 21.70 -8.72
N PHE A 86 1.96 20.80 -8.06
CA PHE A 86 2.34 19.49 -8.62
C PHE A 86 1.43 18.35 -8.17
N ALA A 87 0.37 18.66 -7.39
CA ALA A 87 -0.59 17.66 -6.97
C ALA A 87 -1.22 16.99 -8.19
N GLU A 88 -1.16 15.65 -8.24
CA GLU A 88 -1.57 14.85 -9.40
C GLU A 88 -3.03 15.06 -9.79
N LYS A 89 -3.91 15.25 -8.79
CA LYS A 89 -5.35 15.46 -9.02
C LYS A 89 -5.74 16.92 -9.19
N GLY A 90 -4.79 17.83 -9.19
CA GLY A 90 -5.04 19.26 -9.29
C GLY A 90 -5.71 19.86 -8.06
N ASP A 91 -5.79 19.13 -6.96
CA ASP A 91 -6.43 19.54 -5.71
C ASP A 91 -5.46 20.13 -4.68
N GLY A 92 -4.23 20.38 -5.10
CA GLY A 92 -3.21 20.94 -4.23
C GLY A 92 -3.40 22.44 -4.01
N ARG A 93 -2.63 22.97 -3.06
CA ARG A 93 -2.65 24.39 -2.70
C ARG A 93 -2.27 25.25 -3.91
N LYS A 94 -3.11 26.24 -4.22
CA LYS A 94 -2.91 27.18 -5.34
C LYS A 94 -2.21 28.47 -4.89
N ASP A 95 -2.29 28.80 -3.62
CA ASP A 95 -1.65 29.99 -3.04
C ASP A 95 -0.18 29.67 -2.76
N VAL A 96 0.66 29.92 -3.73
CA VAL A 96 2.08 29.56 -3.73
C VAL A 96 2.97 30.78 -4.01
N PRO A 97 4.23 30.82 -3.53
CA PRO A 97 4.86 29.87 -2.63
C PRO A 97 4.37 29.99 -1.19
N TRP A 98 4.61 28.97 -0.39
CA TRP A 98 4.34 29.05 1.04
C TRP A 98 5.55 28.63 1.86
N LEU A 99 5.54 28.99 3.15
CA LEU A 99 6.60 28.63 4.09
C LEU A 99 6.16 27.42 4.92
N TYR A 100 7.08 26.53 5.18
CA TYR A 100 6.85 25.44 6.12
C TYR A 100 8.12 25.19 6.93
N LYS A 101 7.97 24.58 8.10
CA LYS A 101 9.09 24.16 8.95
C LYS A 101 9.25 22.66 8.88
N ASP A 102 10.51 22.21 8.71
CA ASP A 102 10.82 20.80 8.80
C ASP A 102 10.90 20.29 10.24
N ASP A 103 11.18 19.01 10.43
CA ASP A 103 11.25 18.38 11.74
C ASP A 103 12.36 18.98 12.63
N LYS A 104 13.32 19.63 12.03
CA LYS A 104 14.44 20.29 12.72
C LYS A 104 14.18 21.77 13.00
N GLY A 105 12.99 22.24 12.66
CA GLY A 105 12.60 23.65 12.84
C GLY A 105 13.13 24.59 11.77
N LYS A 106 13.76 24.08 10.71
CA LYS A 106 14.26 24.91 9.61
C LYS A 106 13.11 25.31 8.69
N THR A 107 13.07 26.59 8.35
CA THR A 107 12.04 27.15 7.44
C THR A 107 12.42 26.96 5.99
N HIS A 108 11.47 26.51 5.19
CA HIS A 108 11.61 26.30 3.75
C HIS A 108 10.50 27.02 2.99
N ILE A 109 10.80 27.44 1.75
CA ILE A 109 9.82 27.96 0.80
C ILE A 109 9.55 26.88 -0.24
N THR A 110 8.27 26.69 -0.59
CA THR A 110 7.90 25.69 -1.59
C THR A 110 6.70 26.12 -2.41
N ARG A 111 6.60 25.61 -3.62
CA ARG A 111 5.41 25.69 -4.49
C ARG A 111 4.70 24.35 -4.58
N GLY A 112 5.21 23.35 -3.89
CA GLY A 112 4.73 21.98 -3.89
C GLY A 112 5.83 21.00 -4.21
N GLN A 113 5.50 19.73 -4.17
CA GLN A 113 6.40 18.64 -4.52
C GLN A 113 5.75 17.76 -5.59
N HIS A 114 6.57 17.30 -6.53
CA HIS A 114 6.14 16.32 -7.52
C HIS A 114 5.76 15.01 -6.82
N PRO A 115 4.79 14.26 -7.37
CA PRO A 115 4.50 12.93 -6.86
C PRO A 115 5.73 12.03 -6.89
N GLN A 116 5.89 11.24 -5.84
CA GLN A 116 6.91 10.19 -5.75
C GLN A 116 6.20 8.90 -5.35
N PRO A 117 5.45 8.27 -6.29
CA PRO A 117 4.64 7.10 -5.96
C PRO A 117 5.46 5.94 -5.44
N TYR A 118 5.00 5.31 -4.39
CA TYR A 118 5.65 4.15 -3.78
C TYR A 118 4.66 3.02 -3.49
N MET A 119 3.41 3.36 -3.16
CA MET A 119 2.36 2.36 -2.89
C MET A 119 1.80 1.76 -4.19
N ARG A 120 1.37 2.60 -5.13
CA ARG A 120 0.79 2.13 -6.39
C ARG A 120 1.76 1.26 -7.20
N PRO A 121 3.04 1.69 -7.41
CA PRO A 121 3.99 0.82 -8.11
C PRO A 121 4.27 -0.48 -7.36
N ALA A 122 4.33 -0.44 -6.03
CA ALA A 122 4.56 -1.64 -5.22
C ALA A 122 3.49 -2.70 -5.47
N LEU A 123 2.23 -2.28 -5.60
CA LEU A 123 1.14 -3.18 -5.94
C LEU A 123 1.16 -3.58 -7.42
N ASN A 124 1.19 -2.59 -8.31
CA ASN A 124 0.99 -2.82 -9.74
C ASN A 124 2.12 -3.62 -10.39
N GLU A 125 3.35 -3.39 -9.98
CA GLU A 125 4.52 -4.11 -10.52
C GLU A 125 4.62 -5.55 -10.00
N ASN A 126 3.92 -5.87 -8.94
CA ASN A 126 4.02 -7.19 -8.28
C ASN A 126 2.75 -8.02 -8.39
N ARG A 127 1.80 -7.65 -9.26
CA ARG A 127 0.53 -8.36 -9.40
C ARG A 127 0.69 -9.85 -9.70
N GLU A 128 1.60 -10.20 -10.60
CA GLU A 128 1.84 -11.59 -10.95
C GLU A 128 2.41 -12.40 -9.79
N LYS A 129 3.31 -11.79 -9.02
CA LYS A 129 3.89 -12.42 -7.83
C LYS A 129 2.84 -12.62 -6.74
N ILE A 130 1.95 -11.64 -6.58
CA ILE A 130 0.84 -11.72 -5.62
C ILE A 130 -0.08 -12.89 -5.98
N ILE A 131 -0.46 -12.99 -7.25
CA ILE A 131 -1.32 -14.05 -7.75
C ILE A 131 -0.64 -15.41 -7.55
N ALA A 132 0.66 -15.51 -7.84
CA ALA A 132 1.42 -16.74 -7.67
C ALA A 132 1.47 -17.19 -6.21
N LEU A 133 1.69 -16.27 -5.29
CA LEU A 133 1.71 -16.57 -3.84
C LEU A 133 0.35 -17.11 -3.37
N ILE A 134 -0.73 -16.53 -3.86
CA ILE A 134 -2.07 -16.95 -3.46
C ILE A 134 -2.41 -18.32 -4.04
N LYS A 135 -2.07 -18.54 -5.32
CA LYS A 135 -2.25 -19.87 -5.94
C LYS A 135 -1.46 -20.94 -5.20
N GLU A 136 -0.23 -20.64 -4.84
CA GLU A 136 0.61 -21.56 -4.07
C GLU A 136 -0.04 -21.92 -2.73
N GLY A 137 -0.57 -20.94 -2.03
CA GLY A 137 -1.27 -21.14 -0.77
C GLY A 137 -2.55 -21.95 -0.90
N LEU A 138 -3.22 -21.88 -2.06
CA LEU A 138 -4.43 -22.66 -2.35
C LEU A 138 -4.13 -24.12 -2.72
N LEU A 139 -2.98 -24.38 -3.31
CA LEU A 139 -2.64 -25.71 -3.85
C LEU A 139 -1.81 -26.56 -2.92
N ASN A 140 -1.13 -25.97 -1.96
CA ASN A 140 -0.15 -26.63 -1.10
C ASN A 140 -0.60 -26.75 0.36
N ASP A 141 -1.84 -27.11 0.58
CA ASP A 141 -2.33 -27.42 1.93
C ASP A 141 -1.92 -28.80 2.39
#